data_e6c3be1f1506e3c0ec41a1b142b1053a
#
_entry.id   e6c3be1f1506e3c0ec41a1b142b1053a
#
_cell.length_a   1.000
_cell.length_b   1.000
_cell.length_c   1.000
_cell.angle_alpha   90.00
_cell.angle_beta   90.00
_cell.angle_gamma   90.00
#
_symmetry.space_group_name_H-M   'P 1'
#
loop_
_entity.id
_entity.type
_entity.pdbx_description
1 polymer ?
#
loop_
_entity_poly.entity_id
_entity_poly.type
_entity_poly.pdbx_seq_one_letter_code
_entity_poly.pdbx_strand_id
1 'polypeptide(L)'
;MSADIHTSRTVPLTAKRIVYSLYSILFLCVSMFLLVLPVTYLYFLIGGATERKRMRLHRFICAASRFIVRRVPGVTFTLNNDVGERFERPAVIISNHQSHLDLMCILMLTPRLVVLTNDWVHRNPIYGLVIRRAEFYAVSDGIDANLDRLADLVRRGYSIVVFPEGTRSPDCRIQRFHRGAFYLAERLHLDLLPIFLHGIGHVLPKQDFMLREGSMYTEIGGRITPDDPLYGSDFKARTSAIRTLYRNHYAEICARREGADYYAWYVREKYRAAGWRARHACRMLLRRNDNFRTTIDAAPTVDSVRIDHAATGEFALLYALVHAQTEVHAVESDPRRRAVAQRALSLPPNLHWYAAEEEVPATTLHYRLEECRPTPPADKTPGDVPEADVIIVSVR
;
A
#
# COMPACT_ATOMS: atom_id res chain seq x y z
N MET A 1 -9.82 8.50 13.69
CA MET A 1 -10.37 9.01 12.42
C MET A 1 -9.23 9.19 11.43
N SER A 2 -8.63 8.11 10.96
CA SER A 2 -7.63 8.15 9.88
C SER A 2 -8.38 8.39 8.56
N ALA A 3 -8.78 9.63 8.35
CA ALA A 3 -9.50 10.03 7.15
C ALA A 3 -8.49 10.39 6.07
N ASP A 4 -8.68 9.80 4.91
CA ASP A 4 -8.32 10.34 3.60
C ASP A 4 -6.85 10.58 3.22
N ILE A 5 -5.88 10.06 3.95
CA ILE A 5 -4.47 10.14 3.55
C ILE A 5 -4.24 9.43 2.20
N HIS A 6 -5.03 8.39 1.92
CA HIS A 6 -4.90 7.55 0.72
C HIS A 6 -5.74 8.02 -0.49
N THR A 7 -6.69 8.94 -0.30
CA THR A 7 -7.65 9.37 -1.35
C THR A 7 -7.32 10.70 -2.01
N SER A 8 -6.06 11.05 -2.23
CA SER A 8 -5.77 12.34 -2.88
C SER A 8 -6.26 12.37 -4.34
N ARG A 9 -7.53 12.76 -4.54
CA ARG A 9 -8.08 13.17 -5.84
C ARG A 9 -7.38 14.41 -6.45
N THR A 10 -6.45 15.02 -5.73
CA THR A 10 -5.95 16.36 -5.99
C THR A 10 -4.44 16.46 -6.22
N VAL A 11 -3.80 15.42 -6.75
CA VAL A 11 -2.42 15.58 -7.17
C VAL A 11 -2.39 16.17 -8.59
N PRO A 12 -1.80 17.38 -8.78
CA PRO A 12 -1.82 18.02 -10.07
C PRO A 12 -1.17 17.15 -11.15
N LEU A 13 -1.80 17.12 -12.32
CA LEU A 13 -1.27 16.47 -13.51
C LEU A 13 -0.07 17.26 -14.03
N THR A 14 1.14 16.80 -13.73
CA THR A 14 2.35 17.36 -14.36
C THR A 14 2.72 16.54 -15.59
N ALA A 15 3.31 17.19 -16.61
CA ALA A 15 3.76 16.51 -17.82
C ALA A 15 4.67 15.30 -17.51
N LYS A 16 5.58 15.45 -16.54
CA LYS A 16 6.45 14.35 -16.09
C LYS A 16 5.66 13.18 -15.51
N ARG A 17 4.60 13.45 -14.75
CA ARG A 17 3.73 12.42 -14.16
C ARG A 17 2.91 11.73 -15.24
N ILE A 18 2.40 12.49 -16.21
CA ILE A 18 1.70 11.93 -17.36
C ILE A 18 2.63 11.01 -18.14
N VAL A 19 3.83 11.47 -18.48
CA VAL A 19 4.83 10.66 -19.20
C VAL A 19 5.22 9.42 -18.40
N TYR A 20 5.45 9.55 -17.10
CA TYR A 20 5.78 8.41 -16.26
C TYR A 20 4.64 7.38 -16.13
N SER A 21 3.41 7.85 -15.98
CA SER A 21 2.24 6.98 -15.92
C SER A 21 1.92 6.36 -17.27
N LEU A 22 2.05 7.13 -18.36
CA LEU A 22 1.93 6.61 -19.72
C LEU A 22 3.00 5.55 -20.02
N TYR A 23 4.25 5.80 -19.63
CA TYR A 23 5.32 4.81 -19.74
C TYR A 23 5.00 3.54 -18.94
N SER A 24 4.54 3.67 -17.70
CA SER A 24 4.21 2.52 -16.85
C SER A 24 2.99 1.76 -17.35
N ILE A 25 1.94 2.47 -17.79
CA ILE A 25 0.77 1.86 -18.43
C ILE A 25 1.17 1.24 -19.77
N LEU A 26 1.96 1.93 -20.58
CA LEU A 26 2.48 1.41 -21.84
C LEU A 26 3.33 0.16 -21.58
N PHE A 27 4.22 0.19 -20.58
CA PHE A 27 5.01 -0.97 -20.19
C PHE A 27 4.14 -2.15 -19.77
N LEU A 28 3.11 -1.93 -18.94
CA LEU A 28 2.13 -2.94 -18.56
C LEU A 28 1.32 -3.44 -19.78
N CYS A 29 0.82 -2.52 -20.60
CA CYS A 29 0.06 -2.84 -21.80
C CYS A 29 0.93 -3.56 -22.84
N VAL A 30 2.13 -3.05 -23.14
CA VAL A 30 3.06 -3.66 -24.09
C VAL A 30 3.47 -5.05 -23.61
N SER A 31 3.77 -5.22 -22.32
CA SER A 31 4.08 -6.53 -21.77
C SER A 31 2.91 -7.51 -21.91
N MET A 32 1.69 -7.06 -21.63
CA MET A 32 0.49 -7.90 -21.79
C MET A 32 0.11 -8.14 -23.26
N PHE A 33 0.11 -7.09 -24.09
CA PHE A 33 -0.39 -7.16 -25.47
C PHE A 33 0.59 -7.76 -26.46
N LEU A 34 1.88 -7.42 -26.37
CA LEU A 34 2.87 -7.90 -27.33
C LEU A 34 3.48 -9.25 -26.95
N LEU A 35 3.57 -9.56 -25.66
CA LEU A 35 4.18 -10.80 -25.19
C LEU A 35 3.12 -11.84 -24.80
N VAL A 36 2.16 -11.49 -23.94
CA VAL A 36 1.25 -12.50 -23.35
C VAL A 36 0.18 -12.94 -24.34
N LEU A 37 -0.48 -12.00 -25.03
CA LEU A 37 -1.60 -12.32 -25.91
C LEU A 37 -1.20 -13.09 -27.17
N PRO A 38 -0.22 -12.65 -28.00
CA PRO A 38 0.15 -13.38 -29.20
C PRO A 38 0.73 -14.77 -28.88
N VAL A 39 1.60 -14.84 -27.86
CA VAL A 39 2.19 -16.12 -27.44
C VAL A 39 1.09 -17.08 -26.95
N THR A 40 0.13 -16.58 -26.16
CA THR A 40 -0.99 -17.40 -25.69
C THR A 40 -1.86 -17.83 -26.86
N TYR A 41 -2.20 -16.93 -27.76
CA TYR A 41 -3.05 -17.22 -28.91
C TYR A 41 -2.40 -18.27 -29.83
N LEU A 42 -1.17 -18.04 -30.30
CA LEU A 42 -0.43 -18.96 -31.15
C LEU A 42 -0.18 -20.31 -30.46
N TYR A 43 0.16 -20.29 -29.18
CA TYR A 43 0.45 -21.49 -28.41
C TYR A 43 -0.75 -22.41 -28.27
N PHE A 44 -1.97 -21.87 -28.12
CA PHE A 44 -3.19 -22.66 -27.99
C PHE A 44 -3.88 -22.96 -29.32
N LEU A 45 -3.52 -22.28 -30.43
CA LEU A 45 -3.97 -22.66 -31.75
C LEU A 45 -3.42 -24.02 -32.19
N ILE A 46 -2.20 -24.34 -31.78
CA ILE A 46 -1.52 -25.58 -32.17
C ILE A 46 -1.76 -26.66 -31.11
N GLY A 47 -2.67 -27.63 -31.37
CA GLY A 47 -2.81 -28.87 -30.59
C GLY A 47 -3.59 -28.80 -29.27
N GLY A 48 -4.59 -27.89 -29.15
CA GLY A 48 -5.58 -27.89 -28.06
C GLY A 48 -5.07 -27.48 -26.66
N ALA A 49 -5.97 -27.45 -25.68
CA ALA A 49 -5.69 -27.03 -24.30
C ALA A 49 -5.36 -28.24 -23.41
N THR A 50 -4.12 -28.69 -23.39
CA THR A 50 -3.65 -29.74 -22.50
C THR A 50 -3.19 -29.16 -21.16
N GLU A 51 -3.22 -29.97 -20.08
CA GLU A 51 -2.77 -29.55 -18.74
C GLU A 51 -1.31 -29.07 -18.76
N ARG A 52 -0.44 -29.74 -19.52
CA ARG A 52 0.96 -29.33 -19.68
C ARG A 52 1.07 -27.91 -20.27
N LYS A 53 0.21 -27.57 -21.22
CA LYS A 53 0.18 -26.24 -21.83
C LYS A 53 -0.36 -25.18 -20.86
N ARG A 54 -1.41 -25.50 -20.11
CA ARG A 54 -1.94 -24.61 -19.06
C ARG A 54 -0.88 -24.33 -17.99
N MET A 55 -0.22 -25.36 -17.50
CA MET A 55 0.85 -25.19 -16.51
C MET A 55 2.01 -24.31 -17.04
N ARG A 56 2.35 -24.41 -18.33
CA ARG A 56 3.34 -23.50 -18.93
C ARG A 56 2.85 -22.07 -18.99
N LEU A 57 1.58 -21.85 -19.33
CA LEU A 57 0.94 -20.53 -19.30
C LEU A 57 0.96 -19.94 -17.87
N HIS A 58 0.58 -20.72 -16.86
CA HIS A 58 0.61 -20.29 -15.46
C HIS A 58 2.03 -19.97 -14.99
N ARG A 59 3.03 -20.77 -15.36
CA ARG A 59 4.45 -20.46 -15.09
C ARG A 59 4.88 -19.15 -15.75
N PHE A 60 4.45 -18.92 -16.97
CA PHE A 60 4.72 -17.67 -17.67
C PHE A 60 4.04 -16.48 -16.98
N ILE A 61 2.76 -16.57 -16.63
CA ILE A 61 2.02 -15.54 -15.87
C ILE A 61 2.74 -15.25 -14.54
N CYS A 62 3.13 -16.28 -13.80
CA CYS A 62 3.84 -16.14 -12.53
C CYS A 62 5.19 -15.42 -12.72
N ALA A 63 5.98 -15.81 -13.70
CA ALA A 63 7.27 -15.18 -14.02
C ALA A 63 7.10 -13.72 -14.48
N ALA A 64 6.14 -13.45 -15.34
CA ALA A 64 5.81 -12.10 -15.81
C ALA A 64 5.34 -11.20 -14.67
N SER A 65 4.44 -11.70 -13.80
CA SER A 65 3.98 -10.97 -12.62
C SER A 65 5.15 -10.65 -11.67
N ARG A 66 6.05 -11.61 -11.44
CA ARG A 66 7.26 -11.42 -10.64
C ARG A 66 8.20 -10.37 -11.23
N PHE A 67 8.39 -10.40 -12.55
CA PHE A 67 9.19 -9.41 -13.25
C PHE A 67 8.58 -8.02 -13.13
N ILE A 68 7.28 -7.86 -13.40
CA ILE A 68 6.57 -6.59 -13.34
C ILE A 68 6.62 -6.01 -11.93
N VAL A 69 6.19 -6.76 -10.91
CA VAL A 69 6.12 -6.29 -9.52
C VAL A 69 7.48 -5.81 -9.02
N ARG A 70 8.57 -6.52 -9.37
CA ARG A 70 9.92 -6.15 -8.94
C ARG A 70 10.55 -5.01 -9.75
N ARG A 71 9.96 -4.65 -10.88
CA ARG A 71 10.51 -3.64 -11.81
C ARG A 71 9.63 -2.41 -11.97
N VAL A 72 8.58 -2.26 -11.14
CA VAL A 72 7.80 -1.01 -11.13
C VAL A 72 8.73 0.14 -10.77
N PRO A 73 8.94 1.12 -11.67
CA PRO A 73 9.91 2.18 -11.42
C PRO A 73 9.54 3.02 -10.20
N GLY A 74 10.51 3.37 -9.37
CA GLY A 74 10.31 4.18 -8.16
C GLY A 74 9.53 3.48 -7.05
N VAL A 75 9.30 2.18 -7.15
CA VAL A 75 8.58 1.38 -6.17
C VAL A 75 9.51 0.28 -5.63
N THR A 76 9.59 0.17 -4.31
CA THR A 76 10.25 -0.96 -3.64
C THR A 76 9.22 -2.05 -3.35
N PHE A 77 9.59 -3.32 -3.58
CA PHE A 77 8.74 -4.46 -3.25
C PHE A 77 9.41 -5.36 -2.22
N THR A 78 8.66 -5.69 -1.17
CA THR A 78 9.09 -6.61 -0.11
C THR A 78 8.07 -7.74 0.02
N LEU A 79 8.55 -8.98 0.05
CA LEU A 79 7.77 -10.17 0.34
C LEU A 79 8.22 -10.75 1.68
N ASN A 80 7.30 -10.88 2.61
CA ASN A 80 7.49 -11.61 3.85
C ASN A 80 6.80 -12.98 3.76
N ASN A 81 7.59 -14.04 4.02
CA ASN A 81 7.14 -15.43 4.12
C ASN A 81 7.79 -16.11 5.31
N ASP A 82 7.67 -15.50 6.49
CA ASP A 82 8.27 -16.04 7.73
C ASP A 82 7.63 -17.36 8.14
N VAL A 83 6.39 -17.62 7.68
CA VAL A 83 5.70 -18.91 7.89
C VAL A 83 6.24 -20.05 7.02
N GLY A 84 7.13 -19.77 6.08
CA GLY A 84 7.74 -20.77 5.20
C GLY A 84 6.76 -21.46 4.24
N GLU A 85 5.68 -20.78 3.82
CA GLU A 85 4.69 -21.34 2.89
C GLU A 85 5.34 -21.67 1.53
N ARG A 86 5.14 -22.90 1.06
CA ARG A 86 5.71 -23.43 -0.20
C ARG A 86 4.67 -23.63 -1.29
N PHE A 87 3.37 -23.42 -0.98
CA PHE A 87 2.25 -23.62 -1.90
C PHE A 87 2.15 -25.06 -2.47
N GLU A 88 2.61 -26.05 -1.71
CA GLU A 88 2.57 -27.46 -2.13
C GLU A 88 1.17 -28.06 -2.02
N ARG A 89 0.39 -27.62 -1.03
CA ARG A 89 -1.00 -28.04 -0.83
C ARG A 89 -1.95 -26.95 -1.30
N PRO A 90 -3.00 -27.30 -2.06
CA PRO A 90 -4.06 -26.35 -2.41
C PRO A 90 -4.68 -25.67 -1.19
N ALA A 91 -5.10 -24.44 -1.38
CA ALA A 91 -5.81 -23.65 -0.38
C ALA A 91 -6.76 -22.66 -1.05
N VAL A 92 -7.71 -22.13 -0.31
CA VAL A 92 -8.38 -20.89 -0.69
C VAL A 92 -7.52 -19.73 -0.16
N ILE A 93 -6.84 -19.06 -1.08
CA ILE A 93 -6.03 -17.88 -0.78
C ILE A 93 -6.96 -16.68 -0.71
N ILE A 94 -6.97 -16.04 0.44
CA ILE A 94 -7.74 -14.82 0.67
C ILE A 94 -6.81 -13.63 0.83
N SER A 95 -7.19 -12.48 0.29
CA SER A 95 -6.39 -11.26 0.40
C SER A 95 -7.27 -10.02 0.46
N ASN A 96 -6.79 -8.98 1.15
CA ASN A 96 -7.37 -7.65 1.04
C ASN A 96 -7.13 -7.07 -0.36
N HIS A 97 -7.97 -6.12 -0.77
CA HIS A 97 -7.98 -5.59 -2.13
C HIS A 97 -7.85 -4.06 -2.16
N GLN A 98 -6.72 -3.55 -2.62
CA GLN A 98 -6.41 -2.11 -2.62
C GLN A 98 -6.19 -1.55 -4.03
N SER A 99 -5.67 -2.38 -4.95
CA SER A 99 -5.15 -1.94 -6.24
C SER A 99 -5.37 -2.96 -7.34
N HIS A 100 -5.21 -2.54 -8.58
CA HIS A 100 -5.07 -3.47 -9.72
C HIS A 100 -3.78 -4.30 -9.65
N LEU A 101 -2.74 -3.82 -8.96
CA LEU A 101 -1.48 -4.54 -8.81
C LEU A 101 -1.55 -5.69 -7.79
N ASP A 102 -2.58 -5.74 -6.95
CA ASP A 102 -2.75 -6.79 -5.94
C ASP A 102 -2.73 -8.19 -6.55
N LEU A 103 -3.44 -8.34 -7.67
CA LEU A 103 -3.48 -9.61 -8.37
C LEU A 103 -2.09 -10.06 -8.83
N MET A 104 -1.26 -9.13 -9.32
CA MET A 104 0.11 -9.45 -9.73
C MET A 104 0.99 -9.83 -8.55
N CYS A 105 0.81 -9.17 -7.39
CA CYS A 105 1.51 -9.53 -6.15
C CYS A 105 1.18 -10.94 -5.66
N ILE A 106 -0.01 -11.45 -5.95
CA ILE A 106 -0.42 -12.81 -5.62
C ILE A 106 0.03 -13.81 -6.70
N LEU A 107 -0.22 -13.50 -7.99
CA LEU A 107 0.15 -14.40 -9.10
C LEU A 107 1.65 -14.66 -9.21
N MET A 108 2.50 -13.77 -8.69
CA MET A 108 3.95 -13.98 -8.65
C MET A 108 4.43 -15.04 -7.66
N LEU A 109 3.58 -15.48 -6.72
CA LEU A 109 3.97 -16.37 -5.63
C LEU A 109 4.15 -17.82 -6.11
N THR A 110 3.18 -18.33 -6.85
CA THR A 110 3.21 -19.70 -7.38
C THR A 110 2.45 -19.79 -8.71
N PRO A 111 2.85 -20.69 -9.62
CA PRO A 111 2.11 -20.88 -10.87
C PRO A 111 0.81 -21.70 -10.71
N ARG A 112 0.55 -22.29 -9.53
CA ARG A 112 -0.66 -23.11 -9.29
C ARG A 112 -1.77 -22.28 -8.64
N LEU A 113 -2.15 -21.19 -9.30
CA LEU A 113 -3.22 -20.28 -8.86
C LEU A 113 -4.30 -20.13 -9.91
N VAL A 114 -5.54 -20.20 -9.45
CA VAL A 114 -6.73 -19.84 -10.22
C VAL A 114 -7.45 -18.71 -9.48
N VAL A 115 -7.91 -17.72 -10.20
CA VAL A 115 -8.52 -16.53 -9.63
C VAL A 115 -10.00 -16.51 -9.92
N LEU A 116 -10.81 -16.27 -8.89
CA LEU A 116 -12.21 -15.94 -9.08
C LEU A 116 -12.35 -14.47 -9.45
N THR A 117 -12.91 -14.19 -10.62
CA THR A 117 -12.97 -12.84 -11.22
C THR A 117 -14.40 -12.41 -11.45
N ASN A 118 -14.60 -11.13 -11.74
CA ASN A 118 -15.89 -10.59 -12.17
C ASN A 118 -16.11 -10.82 -13.67
N ASP A 119 -17.38 -10.90 -14.12
CA ASP A 119 -17.78 -11.18 -15.51
C ASP A 119 -17.19 -10.25 -16.55
N TRP A 120 -17.08 -8.96 -16.22
CA TRP A 120 -16.55 -7.98 -17.15
C TRP A 120 -15.11 -8.33 -17.57
N VAL A 121 -14.35 -8.99 -16.70
CA VAL A 121 -12.97 -9.44 -16.98
C VAL A 121 -12.99 -10.59 -17.99
N HIS A 122 -13.94 -11.50 -17.86
CA HIS A 122 -14.13 -12.61 -18.83
C HIS A 122 -14.59 -12.14 -20.20
N ARG A 123 -15.44 -11.12 -20.25
CA ARG A 123 -15.96 -10.52 -21.48
C ARG A 123 -15.00 -9.55 -22.14
N ASN A 124 -13.95 -9.14 -21.42
CA ASN A 124 -12.97 -8.21 -21.95
C ASN A 124 -12.20 -8.87 -23.13
N PRO A 125 -12.15 -8.26 -24.32
CA PRO A 125 -11.51 -8.86 -25.49
C PRO A 125 -10.01 -9.05 -25.31
N ILE A 126 -9.41 -8.26 -24.42
CA ILE A 126 -7.97 -8.24 -24.16
C ILE A 126 -7.57 -9.33 -23.16
N TYR A 127 -8.21 -9.34 -22.01
CA TYR A 127 -7.86 -10.26 -20.91
C TYR A 127 -8.59 -11.59 -21.01
N GLY A 128 -9.82 -11.59 -21.55
CA GLY A 128 -10.71 -12.72 -21.52
C GLY A 128 -10.17 -13.99 -22.17
N LEU A 129 -9.33 -13.85 -23.22
CA LEU A 129 -8.69 -15.02 -23.83
C LEU A 129 -7.71 -15.68 -22.87
N VAL A 130 -6.83 -14.90 -22.23
CA VAL A 130 -5.82 -15.41 -21.27
C VAL A 130 -6.52 -16.02 -20.08
N ILE A 131 -7.52 -15.34 -19.54
CA ILE A 131 -8.28 -15.74 -18.35
C ILE A 131 -9.03 -17.05 -18.58
N ARG A 132 -9.72 -17.20 -19.72
CA ARG A 132 -10.40 -18.45 -20.07
C ARG A 132 -9.41 -19.60 -20.28
N ARG A 133 -8.26 -19.34 -20.87
CA ARG A 133 -7.20 -20.36 -21.07
C ARG A 133 -6.46 -20.72 -19.78
N ALA A 134 -6.38 -19.79 -18.84
CA ALA A 134 -5.86 -20.01 -17.48
C ALA A 134 -6.92 -20.61 -16.53
N GLU A 135 -8.13 -20.91 -17.00
CA GLU A 135 -9.23 -21.46 -16.19
C GLU A 135 -9.55 -20.57 -14.95
N PHE A 136 -9.53 -19.24 -15.12
CA PHE A 136 -10.07 -18.33 -14.13
C PHE A 136 -11.58 -18.26 -14.31
N TYR A 137 -12.35 -18.27 -13.22
CA TYR A 137 -13.80 -18.39 -13.26
C TYR A 137 -14.50 -17.10 -12.82
N ALA A 138 -15.68 -16.88 -13.39
CA ALA A 138 -16.53 -15.76 -13.00
C ALA A 138 -17.32 -16.10 -11.73
N VAL A 139 -17.43 -15.13 -10.83
CA VAL A 139 -18.17 -15.28 -9.56
C VAL A 139 -19.69 -15.20 -9.77
N SER A 140 -20.15 -14.55 -10.84
CA SER A 140 -21.56 -14.31 -11.14
C SER A 140 -22.41 -15.57 -11.31
N ASP A 141 -21.80 -16.65 -11.82
CA ASP A 141 -22.50 -17.92 -12.02
C ASP A 141 -22.84 -18.62 -10.69
N GLY A 142 -22.40 -18.04 -9.57
CA GLY A 142 -22.48 -18.64 -8.25
C GLY A 142 -21.39 -19.68 -8.00
N ILE A 143 -21.10 -19.91 -6.73
CA ILE A 143 -20.07 -20.89 -6.33
C ILE A 143 -20.53 -22.29 -6.62
N ASP A 144 -21.80 -22.59 -6.35
CA ASP A 144 -22.36 -23.94 -6.50
C ASP A 144 -22.36 -24.40 -7.97
N ALA A 145 -22.64 -23.51 -8.92
CA ALA A 145 -22.58 -23.82 -10.35
C ALA A 145 -21.16 -24.18 -10.84
N ASN A 146 -20.14 -23.71 -10.14
CA ASN A 146 -18.73 -23.94 -10.50
C ASN A 146 -18.01 -24.91 -9.55
N LEU A 147 -18.71 -25.47 -8.54
CA LEU A 147 -18.09 -26.25 -7.47
C LEU A 147 -17.31 -27.46 -8.00
N ASP A 148 -17.91 -28.24 -8.92
CA ASP A 148 -17.25 -29.43 -9.50
C ASP A 148 -16.00 -29.07 -10.28
N ARG A 149 -16.03 -27.95 -11.02
CA ARG A 149 -14.87 -27.46 -11.77
C ARG A 149 -13.76 -26.98 -10.84
N LEU A 150 -14.13 -26.28 -9.76
CA LEU A 150 -13.17 -25.82 -8.76
C LEU A 150 -12.59 -27.01 -7.99
N ALA A 151 -13.39 -28.02 -7.67
CA ALA A 151 -12.92 -29.27 -7.06
C ALA A 151 -11.93 -30.00 -7.98
N ASP A 152 -12.17 -30.01 -9.30
CA ASP A 152 -11.23 -30.59 -10.26
C ASP A 152 -9.89 -29.86 -10.29
N LEU A 153 -9.91 -28.51 -10.27
CA LEU A 153 -8.69 -27.72 -10.17
C LEU A 153 -7.91 -28.00 -8.89
N VAL A 154 -8.60 -28.12 -7.76
CA VAL A 154 -7.97 -28.48 -6.47
C VAL A 154 -7.31 -29.86 -6.55
N ARG A 155 -7.99 -30.86 -7.13
CA ARG A 155 -7.37 -32.20 -7.35
C ARG A 155 -6.13 -32.14 -8.23
N ARG A 156 -6.07 -31.20 -9.19
CA ARG A 156 -4.88 -30.94 -10.03
C ARG A 156 -3.79 -30.10 -9.33
N GLY A 157 -4.02 -29.74 -8.06
CA GLY A 157 -3.06 -29.01 -7.21
C GLY A 157 -3.10 -27.50 -7.33
N TYR A 158 -4.19 -26.90 -7.83
CA TYR A 158 -4.37 -25.45 -7.89
C TYR A 158 -5.01 -24.91 -6.62
N SER A 159 -4.50 -23.78 -6.13
CA SER A 159 -5.13 -22.97 -5.10
C SER A 159 -6.08 -21.94 -5.74
N ILE A 160 -7.12 -21.58 -5.03
CA ILE A 160 -8.15 -20.65 -5.50
C ILE A 160 -7.96 -19.31 -4.80
N VAL A 161 -7.75 -18.24 -5.57
CA VAL A 161 -7.56 -16.88 -5.06
C VAL A 161 -8.89 -16.14 -5.06
N VAL A 162 -9.21 -15.56 -3.91
CA VAL A 162 -10.42 -14.75 -3.72
C VAL A 162 -10.08 -13.45 -2.98
N PHE A 163 -10.58 -12.35 -3.47
CA PHE A 163 -10.65 -11.09 -2.74
C PHE A 163 -12.01 -10.99 -2.06
N PRO A 164 -12.11 -11.30 -0.76
CA PRO A 164 -13.41 -11.40 -0.10
C PRO A 164 -14.15 -10.07 0.04
N GLU A 165 -13.46 -8.95 -0.20
CA GLU A 165 -14.06 -7.61 -0.26
C GLU A 165 -14.92 -7.40 -1.52
N GLY A 166 -14.73 -8.20 -2.57
CA GLY A 166 -15.45 -8.12 -3.85
C GLY A 166 -15.14 -6.88 -4.70
N THR A 167 -14.51 -5.88 -4.12
CA THR A 167 -14.08 -4.64 -4.78
C THR A 167 -12.85 -4.06 -4.10
N ARG A 168 -12.07 -3.26 -4.84
CA ARG A 168 -10.91 -2.56 -4.27
C ARG A 168 -11.34 -1.53 -3.23
N SER A 169 -10.62 -1.49 -2.10
CA SER A 169 -10.79 -0.46 -1.07
C SER A 169 -10.42 0.93 -1.63
N PRO A 170 -11.21 1.98 -1.37
CA PRO A 170 -10.87 3.32 -1.80
C PRO A 170 -9.80 3.99 -0.91
N ASP A 171 -9.64 3.52 0.33
CA ASP A 171 -8.85 4.13 1.40
C ASP A 171 -7.86 3.16 2.03
N CYS A 172 -7.60 2.02 1.39
CA CYS A 172 -6.75 0.93 1.86
C CYS A 172 -7.18 0.26 3.17
N ARG A 173 -8.36 0.59 3.72
CA ARG A 173 -8.91 -0.09 4.90
C ARG A 173 -9.54 -1.42 4.52
N ILE A 174 -9.49 -2.36 5.44
CA ILE A 174 -10.15 -3.66 5.29
C ILE A 174 -11.67 -3.47 5.25
N GLN A 175 -12.26 -3.77 4.11
CA GLN A 175 -13.69 -3.63 3.85
C GLN A 175 -14.49 -4.80 4.46
N ARG A 176 -15.80 -4.82 4.21
CA ARG A 176 -16.64 -5.94 4.55
C ARG A 176 -16.25 -7.17 3.71
N PHE A 177 -16.15 -8.34 4.34
CA PHE A 177 -15.93 -9.60 3.65
C PHE A 177 -17.25 -10.25 3.24
N HIS A 178 -17.31 -10.69 1.99
CA HIS A 178 -18.38 -11.54 1.48
C HIS A 178 -18.09 -12.99 1.87
N ARG A 179 -19.15 -13.74 2.11
CA ARG A 179 -19.09 -15.12 2.63
C ARG A 179 -18.58 -16.15 1.61
N GLY A 180 -18.56 -15.83 0.32
CA GLY A 180 -18.28 -16.78 -0.76
C GLY A 180 -16.95 -17.53 -0.61
N ALA A 181 -15.86 -16.84 -0.28
CA ALA A 181 -14.56 -17.48 -0.10
C ALA A 181 -14.57 -18.54 1.03
N PHE A 182 -15.26 -18.23 2.12
CA PHE A 182 -15.34 -19.07 3.32
C PHE A 182 -16.27 -20.27 3.08
N TYR A 183 -17.40 -20.05 2.40
CA TYR A 183 -18.28 -21.10 1.93
C TYR A 183 -17.55 -22.08 0.99
N LEU A 184 -16.77 -21.56 0.04
CA LEU A 184 -15.98 -22.39 -0.86
C LEU A 184 -14.95 -23.24 -0.10
N ALA A 185 -14.23 -22.64 0.86
CA ALA A 185 -13.25 -23.37 1.69
C ALA A 185 -13.90 -24.50 2.48
N GLU A 186 -15.07 -24.24 3.06
CA GLU A 186 -15.86 -25.25 3.78
C GLU A 186 -16.33 -26.37 2.84
N ARG A 187 -16.92 -26.02 1.67
CA ARG A 187 -17.43 -27.00 0.71
C ARG A 187 -16.35 -27.91 0.11
N LEU A 188 -15.14 -27.39 -0.08
CA LEU A 188 -14.01 -28.13 -0.64
C LEU A 188 -13.04 -28.65 0.43
N HIS A 189 -13.35 -28.42 1.71
CA HIS A 189 -12.51 -28.80 2.87
C HIS A 189 -11.04 -28.36 2.69
N LEU A 190 -10.86 -27.08 2.36
CA LEU A 190 -9.57 -26.46 2.10
C LEU A 190 -9.14 -25.52 3.22
N ASP A 191 -7.84 -25.49 3.48
CA ASP A 191 -7.23 -24.44 4.30
C ASP A 191 -7.54 -23.06 3.69
N LEU A 192 -7.73 -22.06 4.55
CA LEU A 192 -7.63 -20.66 4.17
C LEU A 192 -6.18 -20.20 4.33
N LEU A 193 -5.63 -19.55 3.31
CA LEU A 193 -4.28 -18.98 3.35
C LEU A 193 -4.39 -17.47 3.23
N PRO A 194 -4.21 -16.74 4.34
CA PRO A 194 -4.24 -15.29 4.34
C PRO A 194 -3.02 -14.68 3.65
N ILE A 195 -3.24 -13.70 2.78
CA ILE A 195 -2.19 -12.84 2.23
C ILE A 195 -2.56 -11.39 2.51
N PHE A 196 -1.65 -10.66 3.13
CA PHE A 196 -1.82 -9.26 3.48
C PHE A 196 -1.03 -8.40 2.50
N LEU A 197 -1.71 -7.40 1.92
CA LEU A 197 -1.14 -6.48 0.96
C LEU A 197 -1.15 -5.07 1.55
N HIS A 198 0.01 -4.41 1.59
CA HIS A 198 0.15 -3.07 2.15
C HIS A 198 0.90 -2.13 1.20
N GLY A 199 0.49 -0.86 1.17
CA GLY A 199 1.11 0.19 0.35
C GLY A 199 0.77 0.14 -1.15
N ILE A 200 0.17 -0.93 -1.64
CA ILE A 200 -0.13 -1.12 -3.07
C ILE A 200 -1.20 -0.14 -3.53
N GLY A 201 -2.20 0.13 -2.70
CA GLY A 201 -3.23 1.14 -2.97
C GLY A 201 -2.69 2.57 -3.00
N HIS A 202 -1.57 2.84 -2.32
CA HIS A 202 -0.87 4.11 -2.47
C HIS A 202 -0.16 4.20 -3.84
N VAL A 203 0.52 3.13 -4.25
CA VAL A 203 1.27 3.08 -5.51
C VAL A 203 0.34 3.22 -6.71
N LEU A 204 -0.80 2.54 -6.70
CA LEU A 204 -1.82 2.66 -7.74
C LEU A 204 -3.23 2.65 -7.12
N PRO A 205 -3.76 3.82 -6.74
CA PRO A 205 -5.07 3.93 -6.09
C PRO A 205 -6.25 3.47 -6.97
N LYS A 206 -7.36 3.14 -6.31
CA LYS A 206 -8.59 2.70 -6.99
C LYS A 206 -9.15 3.74 -7.97
N GLN A 207 -9.11 5.02 -7.59
CA GLN A 207 -9.71 6.11 -8.35
C GLN A 207 -8.71 6.83 -9.28
N ASP A 208 -7.48 6.38 -9.30
CA ASP A 208 -6.42 6.98 -10.08
C ASP A 208 -5.68 5.86 -10.84
N PHE A 209 -5.35 6.08 -12.07
CA PHE A 209 -4.50 5.18 -12.87
C PHE A 209 -3.04 5.65 -12.93
N MET A 210 -2.72 6.69 -12.17
CA MET A 210 -1.38 7.25 -12.12
C MET A 210 -0.53 6.50 -11.10
N LEU A 211 0.54 5.88 -11.57
CA LEU A 211 1.55 5.24 -10.73
C LEU A 211 2.27 6.27 -9.86
N ARG A 212 2.46 5.93 -8.59
CA ARG A 212 3.20 6.73 -7.62
C ARG A 212 4.43 5.98 -7.14
N GLU A 213 5.44 6.72 -6.78
CA GLU A 213 6.59 6.17 -6.08
C GLU A 213 6.15 5.72 -4.68
N GLY A 214 6.76 4.67 -4.14
CA GLY A 214 6.43 4.18 -2.80
C GLY A 214 6.94 2.77 -2.52
N SER A 215 6.33 2.10 -1.57
CA SER A 215 6.63 0.72 -1.22
C SER A 215 5.40 -0.17 -1.33
N MET A 216 5.59 -1.37 -1.85
CA MET A 216 4.60 -2.45 -1.84
C MET A 216 5.11 -3.57 -0.93
N TYR A 217 4.27 -4.02 -0.04
CA TYR A 217 4.57 -5.10 0.89
C TYR A 217 3.52 -6.20 0.78
N THR A 218 3.99 -7.43 0.73
CA THR A 218 3.15 -8.63 0.72
C THR A 218 3.60 -9.53 1.85
N GLU A 219 2.68 -9.94 2.72
CA GLU A 219 2.95 -10.86 3.81
C GLU A 219 2.06 -12.09 3.68
N ILE A 220 2.66 -13.26 3.80
CA ILE A 220 1.96 -14.54 3.80
C ILE A 220 1.70 -14.93 5.25
N GLY A 221 0.44 -15.10 5.61
CA GLY A 221 0.02 -15.54 6.94
C GLY A 221 0.03 -17.05 7.11
N GLY A 222 -0.17 -17.50 8.33
CA GLY A 222 -0.33 -18.93 8.63
C GLY A 222 -1.60 -19.52 8.03
N ARG A 223 -1.55 -20.79 7.64
CA ARG A 223 -2.74 -21.53 7.18
C ARG A 223 -3.75 -21.68 8.29
N ILE A 224 -5.01 -21.47 7.98
CA ILE A 224 -6.16 -21.69 8.86
C ILE A 224 -6.87 -22.93 8.35
N THR A 225 -6.87 -23.99 9.14
CA THR A 225 -7.52 -25.26 8.76
C THR A 225 -9.04 -25.14 8.81
N PRO A 226 -9.78 -25.96 8.06
CA PRO A 226 -11.25 -25.96 8.07
C PRO A 226 -11.84 -26.17 9.46
N ASP A 227 -11.18 -26.95 10.30
CA ASP A 227 -11.67 -27.35 11.61
C ASP A 227 -11.08 -26.52 12.77
N ASP A 228 -10.39 -25.42 12.47
CA ASP A 228 -9.80 -24.56 13.49
C ASP A 228 -10.92 -23.86 14.32
N PRO A 229 -11.05 -24.20 15.61
CA PRO A 229 -12.15 -23.67 16.44
C PRO A 229 -12.03 -22.18 16.74
N LEU A 230 -10.83 -21.58 16.60
CA LEU A 230 -10.60 -20.16 16.84
C LEU A 230 -11.37 -19.27 15.84
N TYR A 231 -11.70 -19.82 14.67
CA TYR A 231 -12.34 -19.06 13.59
C TYR A 231 -13.80 -19.42 13.35
N GLY A 232 -14.43 -20.14 14.30
CA GLY A 232 -15.84 -20.48 14.26
C GLY A 232 -16.15 -21.80 13.57
N SER A 233 -17.36 -22.30 13.82
CA SER A 233 -17.82 -23.65 13.42
C SER A 233 -18.41 -23.70 12.00
N ASP A 234 -18.75 -22.56 11.39
CA ASP A 234 -19.32 -22.46 10.07
C ASP A 234 -18.73 -21.30 9.25
N PHE A 235 -19.00 -21.29 7.95
CA PHE A 235 -18.49 -20.24 7.07
C PHE A 235 -18.96 -18.82 7.45
N LYS A 236 -20.10 -18.66 8.13
CA LYS A 236 -20.61 -17.34 8.53
C LYS A 236 -19.82 -16.78 9.72
N ALA A 237 -19.66 -17.59 10.77
CA ALA A 237 -18.83 -17.24 11.93
C ALA A 237 -17.38 -17.01 11.50
N ARG A 238 -16.85 -17.89 10.66
CA ARG A 238 -15.49 -17.82 10.09
C ARG A 238 -15.25 -16.54 9.29
N THR A 239 -16.23 -16.09 8.48
CA THR A 239 -16.13 -14.80 7.77
C THR A 239 -15.91 -13.63 8.71
N SER A 240 -16.65 -13.59 9.84
CA SER A 240 -16.54 -12.52 10.82
C SER A 240 -15.21 -12.56 11.57
N ALA A 241 -14.82 -13.74 12.05
CA ALA A 241 -13.59 -13.95 12.80
C ALA A 241 -12.35 -13.60 11.94
N ILE A 242 -12.29 -14.07 10.72
CA ILE A 242 -11.17 -13.81 9.80
C ILE A 242 -11.13 -12.34 9.36
N ARG A 243 -12.28 -11.69 9.17
CA ARG A 243 -12.29 -10.24 8.94
C ARG A 243 -11.69 -9.48 10.11
N THR A 244 -11.98 -9.90 11.35
CA THR A 244 -11.38 -9.30 12.56
C THR A 244 -9.88 -9.55 12.59
N LEU A 245 -9.42 -10.77 12.30
CA LEU A 245 -8.00 -11.08 12.13
C LEU A 245 -7.34 -10.14 11.13
N TYR A 246 -7.95 -9.98 9.94
CA TYR A 246 -7.42 -9.08 8.91
C TYR A 246 -7.29 -7.63 9.38
N ARG A 247 -8.30 -7.12 10.08
CA ARG A 247 -8.26 -5.74 10.60
C ARG A 247 -7.16 -5.54 11.62
N ASN A 248 -7.02 -6.48 12.56
CA ASN A 248 -6.02 -6.39 13.62
C ASN A 248 -4.61 -6.55 13.05
N HIS A 249 -4.37 -7.61 12.29
CA HIS A 249 -3.06 -7.87 11.69
C HIS A 249 -2.64 -6.80 10.67
N TYR A 250 -3.59 -6.28 9.89
CA TYR A 250 -3.31 -5.17 8.99
C TYR A 250 -2.95 -3.89 9.74
N ALA A 251 -3.58 -3.61 10.89
CA ALA A 251 -3.20 -2.49 11.74
C ALA A 251 -1.78 -2.67 12.32
N GLU A 252 -1.39 -3.89 12.68
CA GLU A 252 -0.01 -4.22 13.09
C GLU A 252 0.99 -4.01 11.94
N ILE A 253 0.64 -4.41 10.72
CA ILE A 253 1.47 -4.14 9.53
C ILE A 253 1.64 -2.63 9.33
N CYS A 254 0.55 -1.85 9.39
CA CYS A 254 0.62 -0.40 9.31
C CYS A 254 1.54 0.18 10.39
N ALA A 255 1.37 -0.22 11.63
CA ALA A 255 2.21 0.26 12.75
C ALA A 255 3.70 -0.05 12.54
N ARG A 256 4.04 -1.21 11.96
CA ARG A 256 5.43 -1.60 11.68
C ARG A 256 6.01 -0.94 10.43
N ARG A 257 5.19 -0.56 9.46
CA ARG A 257 5.62 -0.16 8.10
C ARG A 257 5.43 1.32 7.81
N GLU A 258 4.51 1.97 8.49
CA GLU A 258 4.11 3.35 8.22
C GLU A 258 4.86 4.35 9.13
N GLY A 259 6.17 4.20 9.25
CA GLY A 259 7.05 5.15 9.91
C GLY A 259 7.42 6.34 9.01
N ALA A 260 8.37 7.16 9.48
CA ALA A 260 8.81 8.37 8.80
C ALA A 260 9.36 8.10 7.39
N ASP A 261 10.05 6.99 7.18
CA ASP A 261 10.53 6.59 5.84
C ASP A 261 9.39 6.35 4.83
N TYR A 262 8.33 5.69 5.29
CA TYR A 262 7.16 5.45 4.46
C TYR A 262 6.47 6.76 4.08
N TYR A 263 6.23 7.64 5.06
CA TYR A 263 5.54 8.91 4.81
C TYR A 263 6.41 9.98 4.16
N ALA A 264 7.73 9.87 4.16
CA ALA A 264 8.61 10.80 3.44
C ALA A 264 8.29 10.90 1.94
N TRP A 265 7.78 9.82 1.34
CA TRP A 265 7.28 9.80 -0.03
C TRP A 265 6.03 10.65 -0.20
N TYR A 266 5.09 10.53 0.73
CA TYR A 266 3.85 11.31 0.76
C TYR A 266 4.13 12.79 0.89
N VAL A 267 5.03 13.16 1.80
CA VAL A 267 5.42 14.55 2.00
C VAL A 267 5.93 15.14 0.69
N ARG A 268 6.86 14.49 0.00
CA ARG A 268 7.36 14.98 -1.30
C ARG A 268 6.28 15.14 -2.35
N GLU A 269 5.32 14.20 -2.43
CA GLU A 269 4.22 14.29 -3.38
C GLU A 269 3.27 15.45 -3.06
N LYS A 270 3.04 15.72 -1.79
CA LYS A 270 2.20 16.83 -1.34
C LYS A 270 2.77 18.19 -1.72
N TYR A 271 4.08 18.37 -1.71
CA TYR A 271 4.76 19.61 -2.12
C TYR A 271 4.71 19.88 -3.65
N ARG A 272 4.19 18.97 -4.45
CA ARG A 272 4.00 19.23 -5.89
C ARG A 272 3.08 20.41 -6.17
N ALA A 273 2.09 20.65 -5.33
CA ALA A 273 1.18 21.80 -5.49
C ALA A 273 1.86 23.14 -5.19
N ALA A 274 2.88 23.14 -4.34
CA ALA A 274 3.70 24.32 -4.09
C ALA A 274 4.74 24.62 -5.19
N GLY A 275 4.81 23.75 -6.22
CA GLY A 275 5.66 23.91 -7.37
C GLY A 275 6.91 23.02 -7.37
N TRP A 276 7.60 22.95 -8.51
CA TRP A 276 8.75 22.05 -8.69
C TRP A 276 9.93 22.39 -7.78
N ARG A 277 10.15 23.68 -7.51
CA ARG A 277 11.22 24.16 -6.60
C ARG A 277 10.97 23.71 -5.18
N ALA A 278 9.74 23.89 -4.68
CA ALA A 278 9.36 23.43 -3.33
C ALA A 278 9.50 21.92 -3.19
N ARG A 279 9.02 21.15 -4.18
CA ARG A 279 9.19 19.69 -4.20
C ARG A 279 10.66 19.26 -4.21
N HIS A 280 11.50 19.93 -4.99
CA HIS A 280 12.94 19.64 -5.03
C HIS A 280 13.60 19.97 -3.70
N ALA A 281 13.30 21.13 -3.14
CA ALA A 281 13.80 21.55 -1.82
C ALA A 281 13.39 20.55 -0.73
N CYS A 282 12.12 20.19 -0.66
CA CYS A 282 11.62 19.16 0.25
C CYS A 282 12.37 17.82 0.09
N ARG A 283 12.58 17.35 -1.15
CA ARG A 283 13.35 16.12 -1.41
C ARG A 283 14.79 16.23 -0.88
N MET A 284 15.45 17.34 -1.09
CA MET A 284 16.83 17.56 -0.64
C MET A 284 16.90 17.65 0.87
N LEU A 285 15.97 18.37 1.48
CA LEU A 285 15.88 18.53 2.93
C LEU A 285 15.67 17.18 3.63
N LEU A 286 14.69 16.39 3.18
CA LEU A 286 14.41 15.06 3.72
C LEU A 286 15.55 14.04 3.49
N ARG A 287 16.40 14.26 2.48
CA ARG A 287 17.60 13.43 2.26
C ARG A 287 18.79 13.84 3.12
N ARG A 288 18.96 15.12 3.39
CA ARG A 288 20.07 15.64 4.18
C ARG A 288 19.87 15.49 5.68
N ASN A 289 18.59 15.43 6.10
CA ASN A 289 18.22 15.39 7.50
C ASN A 289 17.64 14.02 7.89
N ASP A 290 18.51 12.99 7.95
CA ASP A 290 18.11 11.67 8.42
C ASP A 290 17.64 11.70 9.89
N ASN A 291 18.13 12.68 10.68
CA ASN A 291 17.67 12.93 12.03
C ASN A 291 16.17 13.26 12.13
N PHE A 292 15.54 13.84 11.10
CA PHE A 292 14.09 14.04 11.09
C PHE A 292 13.33 12.74 11.27
N ARG A 293 13.77 11.70 10.55
CA ARG A 293 13.12 10.38 10.58
C ARG A 293 13.33 9.71 11.92
N THR A 294 14.58 9.67 12.39
CA THR A 294 14.90 9.05 13.68
C THR A 294 14.21 9.75 14.84
N THR A 295 14.15 11.09 14.83
CA THR A 295 13.45 11.87 15.86
C THR A 295 11.95 11.60 15.85
N ILE A 296 11.33 11.55 14.66
CA ILE A 296 9.89 11.31 14.53
C ILE A 296 9.53 9.86 14.93
N ASP A 297 10.31 8.88 14.45
CA ASP A 297 10.04 7.48 14.78
C ASP A 297 10.29 7.13 16.26
N ALA A 298 11.17 7.89 16.93
CA ALA A 298 11.46 7.75 18.36
C ALA A 298 10.57 8.63 19.25
N ALA A 299 9.72 9.47 18.68
CA ALA A 299 8.87 10.38 19.45
C ALA A 299 7.87 9.60 20.34
N PRO A 300 7.68 10.04 21.59
CA PRO A 300 6.69 9.43 22.47
C PRO A 300 5.28 9.70 21.94
N THR A 301 4.34 8.80 22.30
CA THR A 301 2.92 9.03 22.03
C THR A 301 2.40 10.11 22.99
N VAL A 302 2.00 11.25 22.43
CA VAL A 302 1.45 12.39 23.18
C VAL A 302 0.20 12.91 22.50
N ASP A 303 -0.65 13.62 23.26
CA ASP A 303 -1.89 14.20 22.71
C ASP A 303 -1.62 15.38 21.79
N SER A 304 -0.60 16.20 22.11
CA SER A 304 -0.28 17.39 21.33
C SER A 304 1.24 17.68 21.31
N VAL A 305 1.68 18.25 20.20
CA VAL A 305 3.08 18.67 20.00
C VAL A 305 3.14 20.07 19.40
N ARG A 306 4.10 20.87 19.85
CA ARG A 306 4.45 22.16 19.25
C ARG A 306 5.76 22.03 18.47
N ILE A 307 5.83 22.64 17.30
CA ILE A 307 7.01 22.65 16.44
C ILE A 307 7.30 24.11 16.05
N ASP A 308 8.32 24.68 16.65
CA ASP A 308 8.77 26.04 16.35
C ASP A 308 9.74 26.08 15.19
N HIS A 309 9.75 27.23 14.50
CA HIS A 309 10.54 27.46 13.29
C HIS A 309 10.30 26.41 12.22
N ALA A 310 9.03 26.08 12.02
CA ALA A 310 8.61 24.97 11.16
C ALA A 310 9.02 25.15 9.68
N ALA A 311 9.58 26.28 9.30
CA ALA A 311 10.05 26.61 7.96
C ALA A 311 9.01 26.35 6.87
N THR A 312 9.33 25.54 5.87
CA THR A 312 8.39 25.13 4.83
C THR A 312 7.55 23.92 5.20
N GLY A 313 7.69 23.40 6.44
CA GLY A 313 6.76 22.48 7.10
C GLY A 313 7.01 21.00 6.86
N GLU A 314 8.14 20.62 6.31
CA GLU A 314 8.42 19.22 5.97
C GLU A 314 8.44 18.31 7.21
N PHE A 315 9.08 18.77 8.29
CA PHE A 315 9.13 18.04 9.56
C PHE A 315 7.75 17.94 10.20
N ALA A 316 7.03 19.06 10.29
CA ALA A 316 5.70 19.12 10.89
C ALA A 316 4.68 18.24 10.12
N LEU A 317 4.72 18.30 8.80
CA LEU A 317 3.87 17.46 7.96
C LEU A 317 4.23 15.97 8.10
N LEU A 318 5.51 15.64 8.14
CA LEU A 318 5.96 14.25 8.32
C LEU A 318 5.55 13.73 9.71
N TYR A 319 5.72 14.54 10.75
CA TYR A 319 5.30 14.22 12.11
C TYR A 319 3.80 13.95 12.19
N ALA A 320 2.97 14.85 11.64
CA ALA A 320 1.52 14.71 11.64
C ALA A 320 1.01 13.49 10.87
N LEU A 321 1.75 13.03 9.85
CA LEU A 321 1.42 11.81 9.11
C LEU A 321 1.76 10.55 9.89
N VAL A 322 2.92 10.52 10.57
CA VAL A 322 3.35 9.37 11.37
C VAL A 322 2.50 9.24 12.63
N HIS A 323 2.27 10.37 13.32
CA HIS A 323 1.50 10.43 14.56
C HIS A 323 0.09 10.97 14.31
N ALA A 324 -0.73 10.23 13.59
CA ALA A 324 -2.05 10.68 13.15
C ALA A 324 -3.07 10.97 14.27
N GLN A 325 -2.77 10.57 15.51
CA GLN A 325 -3.61 10.82 16.69
C GLN A 325 -3.12 12.02 17.51
N THR A 326 -1.92 12.56 17.22
CA THR A 326 -1.32 13.69 17.91
C THR A 326 -1.71 14.98 17.21
N GLU A 327 -2.17 15.99 17.94
CA GLU A 327 -2.40 17.33 17.40
C GLU A 327 -1.05 18.05 17.23
N VAL A 328 -0.77 18.51 16.03
CA VAL A 328 0.50 19.12 15.67
C VAL A 328 0.34 20.62 15.42
N HIS A 329 0.97 21.42 16.24
CA HIS A 329 0.93 22.88 16.20
C HIS A 329 2.25 23.42 15.64
N ALA A 330 2.27 23.79 14.37
CA ALA A 330 3.45 24.28 13.68
C ALA A 330 3.48 25.81 13.69
N VAL A 331 4.58 26.39 14.20
CA VAL A 331 4.79 27.83 14.26
C VAL A 331 5.82 28.25 13.22
N GLU A 332 5.45 29.21 12.36
CA GLU A 332 6.34 29.83 11.40
C GLU A 332 5.97 31.28 11.20
N SER A 333 6.85 32.18 11.60
CA SER A 333 6.61 33.63 11.54
C SER A 333 6.73 34.21 10.13
N ASP A 334 7.60 33.62 9.27
CA ASP A 334 7.73 34.05 7.88
C ASP A 334 6.47 33.66 7.05
N PRO A 335 5.66 34.65 6.61
CA PRO A 335 4.45 34.35 5.85
C PRO A 335 4.73 33.68 4.49
N ARG A 336 5.93 33.87 3.91
CA ARG A 336 6.32 33.25 2.64
C ARG A 336 6.58 31.76 2.83
N ARG A 337 7.31 31.38 3.89
CA ARG A 337 7.57 29.97 4.23
C ARG A 337 6.27 29.26 4.60
N ARG A 338 5.46 29.88 5.46
CA ARG A 338 4.15 29.36 5.85
C ARG A 338 3.20 29.16 4.64
N ALA A 339 3.20 30.08 3.68
CA ALA A 339 2.41 29.94 2.47
C ALA A 339 2.82 28.76 1.59
N VAL A 340 4.12 28.39 1.56
CA VAL A 340 4.60 27.19 0.86
C VAL A 340 4.06 25.94 1.54
N ALA A 341 4.15 25.87 2.86
CA ALA A 341 3.65 24.75 3.66
C ALA A 341 2.13 24.54 3.47
N GLN A 342 1.35 25.62 3.54
CA GLN A 342 -0.10 25.59 3.37
C GLN A 342 -0.57 25.24 1.95
N ARG A 343 0.29 25.42 0.94
CA ARG A 343 0.02 24.98 -0.43
C ARG A 343 0.25 23.48 -0.65
N ALA A 344 0.82 22.78 0.31
CA ALA A 344 0.95 21.33 0.23
C ALA A 344 -0.45 20.69 0.15
N LEU A 345 -0.57 19.65 -0.68
CA LEU A 345 -1.86 19.00 -0.94
C LEU A 345 -2.36 18.19 0.26
N SER A 346 -3.66 18.26 0.52
CA SER A 346 -4.33 17.41 1.49
C SER A 346 -3.56 17.33 2.80
N LEU A 347 -3.40 18.48 3.46
CA LEU A 347 -2.82 18.55 4.80
C LEU A 347 -3.63 17.65 5.75
N PRO A 348 -2.95 16.91 6.63
CA PRO A 348 -3.66 16.10 7.60
C PRO A 348 -4.45 16.98 8.57
N PRO A 349 -5.63 16.54 9.03
CA PRO A 349 -6.53 17.36 9.85
C PRO A 349 -5.95 17.71 11.23
N ASN A 350 -4.98 16.94 11.70
CA ASN A 350 -4.27 17.16 12.96
C ASN A 350 -3.08 18.12 12.84
N LEU A 351 -2.88 18.81 11.71
CA LEU A 351 -1.80 19.79 11.51
C LEU A 351 -2.35 21.21 11.44
N HIS A 352 -1.97 22.04 12.43
CA HIS A 352 -2.39 23.42 12.59
C HIS A 352 -1.22 24.37 12.43
N TRP A 353 -1.46 25.54 11.82
CA TRP A 353 -0.43 26.53 11.53
C TRP A 353 -0.69 27.84 12.26
N TYR A 354 0.38 28.37 12.88
CA TYR A 354 0.37 29.62 13.65
C TYR A 354 1.43 30.58 13.14
N ALA A 355 1.17 31.88 13.30
CA ALA A 355 2.07 32.95 12.95
C ALA A 355 3.02 33.29 14.11
N ALA A 356 2.53 33.17 15.32
CA ALA A 356 3.23 33.54 16.54
C ALA A 356 3.04 32.41 17.59
N GLU A 357 3.98 32.35 18.53
CA GLU A 357 4.03 31.34 19.59
C GLU A 357 2.88 31.48 20.59
N GLU A 358 2.47 32.71 20.86
CA GLU A 358 1.42 33.04 21.82
C GLU A 358 0.02 32.58 21.39
N GLU A 359 -0.14 32.26 20.10
CA GLU A 359 -1.40 31.75 19.55
C GLU A 359 -1.58 30.23 19.76
N VAL A 360 -0.50 29.52 20.18
CA VAL A 360 -0.50 28.06 20.27
C VAL A 360 -1.10 27.60 21.59
N PRO A 361 -2.01 26.63 21.59
CA PRO A 361 -2.50 25.97 22.81
C PRO A 361 -1.36 25.34 23.61
N ALA A 362 -1.56 25.10 24.90
CA ALA A 362 -0.62 24.33 25.71
C ALA A 362 -0.39 22.93 25.10
N THR A 363 0.87 22.54 24.94
CA THR A 363 1.26 21.28 24.30
C THR A 363 2.10 20.43 25.25
N THR A 364 2.05 19.10 25.04
CA THR A 364 2.76 18.12 25.90
C THR A 364 4.24 17.99 25.51
N LEU A 365 4.56 18.21 24.24
CA LEU A 365 5.91 18.04 23.69
C LEU A 365 6.27 19.23 22.81
N HIS A 366 7.54 19.64 22.85
CA HIS A 366 8.00 20.80 22.13
C HIS A 366 9.27 20.50 21.34
N TYR A 367 9.22 20.74 20.04
CA TYR A 367 10.38 20.69 19.14
C TYR A 367 10.72 22.09 18.64
N ARG A 368 12.01 22.40 18.53
CA ARG A 368 12.52 23.60 17.87
C ARG A 368 13.48 23.20 16.75
N LEU A 369 13.20 23.66 15.54
CA LEU A 369 14.07 23.40 14.40
C LEU A 369 15.13 24.50 14.31
N GLU A 370 16.42 24.12 14.34
CA GLU A 370 17.53 25.04 14.23
C GLU A 370 18.39 24.73 13.00
N GLU A 371 18.67 25.76 12.20
CA GLU A 371 19.62 25.64 11.09
C GLU A 371 21.03 25.43 11.66
N CYS A 372 21.70 24.35 11.26
CA CYS A 372 23.14 24.16 11.56
C CYS A 372 23.95 25.28 10.88
N ARG A 373 24.26 26.35 11.60
CA ARG A 373 25.28 27.27 11.19
C ARG A 373 26.65 26.64 11.49
N PRO A 374 27.66 26.72 10.60
CA PRO A 374 29.03 26.39 10.97
C PRO A 374 29.40 27.31 12.12
N THR A 375 29.67 26.74 13.28
CA THR A 375 29.95 27.43 14.54
C THR A 375 31.16 28.35 14.38
N PRO A 376 31.07 29.66 14.60
CA PRO A 376 32.20 30.43 15.00
C PRO A 376 32.60 30.02 16.44
N PRO A 377 33.87 30.09 16.82
CA PRO A 377 34.31 29.65 18.14
C PRO A 377 33.59 30.43 19.25
N ALA A 378 33.25 29.69 20.28
CA ALA A 378 32.36 30.04 21.37
C ALA A 378 32.74 31.32 22.08
N ASP A 379 31.80 32.25 22.13
CA ASP A 379 31.68 33.17 23.25
C ASP A 379 30.35 32.90 23.94
N LYS A 380 30.40 32.08 25.00
CA LYS A 380 29.21 31.75 25.80
C LYS A 380 29.05 32.85 26.84
N THR A 381 28.04 33.67 26.65
CA THR A 381 27.51 34.49 27.77
C THR A 381 26.64 33.57 28.64
N PRO A 382 26.88 33.51 29.97
CA PRO A 382 26.08 32.70 30.86
C PRO A 382 24.76 33.45 31.17
N GLY A 383 23.63 32.95 30.68
CA GLY A 383 22.34 33.56 31.00
C GLY A 383 21.10 32.86 30.51
N ASP A 384 21.18 31.99 29.54
CA ASP A 384 20.00 31.25 29.09
C ASP A 384 19.91 29.89 29.81
N VAL A 385 18.99 29.82 30.77
CA VAL A 385 18.52 28.55 31.34
C VAL A 385 17.80 27.81 30.21
N PRO A 386 18.21 26.60 29.83
CA PRO A 386 17.45 25.84 28.85
C PRO A 386 16.06 25.53 29.44
N GLU A 387 15.02 25.93 28.76
CA GLU A 387 13.69 25.40 29.02
C GLU A 387 13.79 23.88 28.96
N ALA A 388 13.57 23.20 30.09
CA ALA A 388 13.92 21.80 30.33
C ALA A 388 13.16 20.78 29.45
N ASP A 389 12.25 21.25 28.59
CA ASP A 389 11.33 20.43 27.82
C ASP A 389 11.37 20.63 26.29
N VAL A 390 12.38 21.38 25.79
CA VAL A 390 12.50 21.66 24.34
C VAL A 390 13.51 20.74 23.67
N ILE A 391 13.03 19.92 22.69
CA ILE A 391 13.90 19.08 21.87
C ILE A 391 14.39 19.86 20.66
N ILE A 392 15.70 20.09 20.56
CA ILE A 392 16.29 20.78 19.42
C ILE A 392 16.56 19.79 18.30
N VAL A 393 16.03 20.07 17.12
CA VAL A 393 16.24 19.28 15.91
C VAL A 393 17.07 20.07 14.92
N SER A 394 18.32 19.63 14.71
CA SER A 394 19.24 20.29 13.79
C SER A 394 18.82 20.07 12.34
N VAL A 395 18.77 21.16 11.57
CA VAL A 395 18.47 21.16 10.13
C VAL A 395 19.73 21.41 9.34
N ARG A 396 20.13 20.53 8.43
CA ARG A 396 21.33 20.64 7.57
C ARG A 396 20.99 21.03 6.14
#